data_30877df4b6eaff6a2a0c62b2a474dbc2
#
_entry.id   30877df4b6eaff6a2a0c62b2a474dbc2
#
_cell.length_a   1.000
_cell.length_b   1.000
_cell.length_c   1.000
_cell.angle_alpha   90.00
_cell.angle_beta   90.00
_cell.angle_gamma   90.00
#
_symmetry.space_group_name_H-M   'P 1'
#
loop_
_entity.id
_entity.type
_entity.pdbx_description
1 polymer ?
#
loop_
_entity_poly.entity_id
_entity_poly.type
_entity_poly.pdbx_seq_one_letter_code
_entity_poly.pdbx_strand_id
1 'polypeptide(L)'
;MSDLLEYKCPCCGGAIEFNSTLQKMKCPYCDTEFDMETVKEFNEAAANQQSDELNWESASDNSWKEDETSGMSVYICQSCGGEIVADESTGASSCPFCGNPVVMSGKFSGTLRPDFIIPFKLDKKAAKEGLTKHLHGKILLPKVFKKENHIDEIKGVYVPFWLFDTDASADIRYHATKTRFWSDSDYDYTETSHYSVFRAGNIGFDQIPVDGSSKIDNDLTESLEPYVISEAVDFATPYLAGYVADKYDVSAEESAERANQRVRKAAEDAFR
;
A
#
# COMPACT_ATOMS: atom_id res chain seq x y z
N MET A 1 -13.01 18.38 -32.61
CA MET A 1 -13.55 17.00 -32.55
C MET A 1 -14.80 17.09 -31.70
N SER A 2 -15.94 16.70 -32.23
CA SER A 2 -17.21 16.75 -31.49
C SER A 2 -17.17 15.66 -30.43
N ASP A 3 -17.11 16.05 -29.16
CA ASP A 3 -17.23 15.11 -28.05
C ASP A 3 -18.62 14.46 -28.11
N LEU A 4 -18.63 13.13 -28.28
CA LEU A 4 -19.84 12.33 -28.20
C LEU A 4 -20.23 12.29 -26.72
N LEU A 5 -21.31 12.97 -26.34
CA LEU A 5 -21.86 12.91 -24.99
C LEU A 5 -22.61 11.57 -24.83
N GLU A 6 -22.01 10.62 -24.13
CA GLU A 6 -22.69 9.40 -23.71
C GLU A 6 -23.24 9.60 -22.28
N TYR A 7 -24.56 9.45 -22.13
CA TYR A 7 -25.19 9.46 -20.83
C TYR A 7 -25.13 8.07 -20.18
N LYS A 8 -24.65 8.02 -18.94
CA LYS A 8 -24.54 6.79 -18.15
C LYS A 8 -25.66 6.67 -17.11
N CYS A 9 -26.08 5.45 -16.89
CA CYS A 9 -27.11 5.14 -15.89
C CYS A 9 -26.57 5.36 -14.46
N PRO A 10 -27.23 6.15 -13.61
CA PRO A 10 -26.83 6.36 -12.22
C PRO A 10 -26.78 5.06 -11.37
N CYS A 11 -27.53 4.02 -11.76
CA CYS A 11 -27.59 2.78 -10.99
C CYS A 11 -26.53 1.76 -11.36
N CYS A 12 -26.22 1.59 -12.64
CA CYS A 12 -25.33 0.50 -13.09
C CYS A 12 -24.17 0.95 -13.98
N GLY A 13 -24.09 2.26 -14.30
CA GLY A 13 -23.02 2.82 -15.16
C GLY A 13 -23.16 2.47 -16.65
N GLY A 14 -24.13 1.66 -17.04
CA GLY A 14 -24.39 1.30 -18.43
C GLY A 14 -24.97 2.47 -19.24
N ALA A 15 -24.88 2.43 -20.58
CA ALA A 15 -25.49 3.42 -21.44
C ALA A 15 -27.02 3.47 -21.22
N ILE A 16 -27.58 4.69 -21.13
CA ILE A 16 -29.00 4.90 -20.89
C ILE A 16 -29.65 5.54 -22.12
N GLU A 17 -30.88 5.11 -22.46
CA GLU A 17 -31.58 5.54 -23.64
C GLU A 17 -32.90 6.27 -23.28
N PHE A 18 -33.31 7.21 -24.14
CA PHE A 18 -34.59 7.88 -23.98
C PHE A 18 -35.74 7.02 -24.50
N ASN A 19 -36.69 6.71 -23.62
CA ASN A 19 -37.88 6.00 -23.99
C ASN A 19 -39.00 6.99 -24.33
N SER A 20 -39.32 7.10 -25.62
CA SER A 20 -40.32 8.05 -26.13
C SER A 20 -41.75 7.77 -25.65
N THR A 21 -42.07 6.53 -25.32
CA THR A 21 -43.40 6.16 -24.82
C THR A 21 -43.60 6.59 -23.36
N LEU A 22 -42.56 6.43 -22.55
CA LEU A 22 -42.58 6.78 -21.14
C LEU A 22 -42.18 8.24 -20.88
N GLN A 23 -41.62 8.91 -21.91
CA GLN A 23 -41.04 10.27 -21.80
C GLN A 23 -39.98 10.37 -20.69
N LYS A 24 -39.21 9.26 -20.47
CA LYS A 24 -38.17 9.12 -19.45
C LYS A 24 -36.94 8.43 -20.03
N MET A 25 -35.81 8.60 -19.31
CA MET A 25 -34.61 7.83 -19.60
C MET A 25 -34.76 6.43 -18.99
N LYS A 26 -34.58 5.39 -19.81
CA LYS A 26 -34.64 4.00 -19.37
C LYS A 26 -33.32 3.31 -19.64
N CYS A 27 -32.82 2.59 -18.63
CA CYS A 27 -31.60 1.79 -18.78
C CYS A 27 -31.96 0.39 -19.31
N PRO A 28 -31.41 -0.05 -20.45
CA PRO A 28 -31.68 -1.37 -21.00
C PRO A 28 -31.03 -2.51 -20.20
N TYR A 29 -30.09 -2.20 -19.29
CA TYR A 29 -29.34 -3.19 -18.51
C TYR A 29 -29.94 -3.48 -17.13
N CYS A 30 -30.49 -2.47 -16.46
CA CYS A 30 -31.08 -2.64 -15.14
C CYS A 30 -32.56 -2.26 -15.07
N ASP A 31 -33.18 -1.95 -16.23
CA ASP A 31 -34.59 -1.55 -16.40
C ASP A 31 -35.06 -0.34 -15.54
N THR A 32 -34.12 0.34 -14.87
CA THR A 32 -34.43 1.53 -14.04
C THR A 32 -34.77 2.72 -14.91
N GLU A 33 -35.81 3.46 -14.51
CA GLU A 33 -36.28 4.68 -15.18
C GLU A 33 -35.89 5.92 -14.38
N PHE A 34 -35.48 6.96 -15.09
CA PHE A 34 -35.06 8.23 -14.50
C PHE A 34 -35.68 9.41 -15.26
N ASP A 35 -35.90 10.49 -14.56
CA ASP A 35 -36.21 11.75 -15.19
C ASP A 35 -34.95 12.31 -15.88
N MET A 36 -35.14 13.09 -16.95
CA MET A 36 -34.06 13.59 -17.78
C MET A 36 -33.08 14.49 -16.99
N GLU A 37 -33.62 15.28 -16.06
CA GLU A 37 -32.82 16.14 -15.16
C GLU A 37 -31.86 15.32 -14.30
N THR A 38 -32.35 14.26 -13.66
CA THR A 38 -31.52 13.40 -12.80
C THR A 38 -30.32 12.79 -13.53
N VAL A 39 -30.56 12.32 -14.78
CA VAL A 39 -29.47 11.74 -15.57
C VAL A 39 -28.49 12.81 -16.02
N LYS A 40 -28.96 14.00 -16.35
CA LYS A 40 -28.13 15.12 -16.75
C LYS A 40 -27.25 15.59 -15.60
N GLU A 41 -27.81 15.86 -14.43
CA GLU A 41 -27.08 16.26 -13.23
C GLU A 41 -26.02 15.23 -12.82
N PHE A 42 -26.37 13.95 -12.91
CA PHE A 42 -25.44 12.87 -12.61
C PHE A 42 -24.21 12.87 -13.55
N ASN A 43 -24.45 13.00 -14.86
CA ASN A 43 -23.37 12.97 -15.84
C ASN A 43 -22.56 14.27 -15.87
N GLU A 44 -23.18 15.43 -15.61
CA GLU A 44 -22.47 16.70 -15.43
C GLU A 44 -21.55 16.66 -14.20
N ALA A 45 -22.03 16.13 -13.08
CA ALA A 45 -21.21 15.96 -11.89
C ALA A 45 -20.07 14.95 -12.09
N ALA A 46 -20.28 13.92 -12.91
CA ALA A 46 -19.23 12.97 -13.28
C ALA A 46 -18.18 13.58 -14.22
N ALA A 47 -18.60 14.46 -15.12
CA ALA A 47 -17.68 15.18 -16.03
C ALA A 47 -16.83 16.25 -15.32
N ASN A 48 -17.33 16.80 -14.22
CA ASN A 48 -16.63 17.79 -13.40
C ASN A 48 -15.73 17.16 -12.32
N GLN A 49 -15.56 15.84 -12.31
CA GLN A 49 -14.54 15.24 -11.47
C GLN A 49 -13.16 15.68 -11.97
N GLN A 50 -12.52 16.54 -11.18
CA GLN A 50 -11.13 16.89 -11.36
C GLN A 50 -10.30 15.61 -11.31
N SER A 51 -9.31 15.53 -12.20
CA SER A 51 -8.29 14.48 -12.12
C SER A 51 -7.68 14.48 -10.72
N ASP A 52 -7.52 13.30 -10.13
CA ASP A 52 -6.83 13.10 -8.85
C ASP A 52 -5.34 13.44 -9.02
N GLU A 53 -5.02 14.74 -9.13
CA GLU A 53 -3.64 15.21 -9.13
C GLU A 53 -3.22 15.42 -7.67
N LEU A 54 -2.49 14.44 -7.15
CA LEU A 54 -1.80 14.57 -5.88
C LEU A 54 -0.39 15.10 -6.14
N ASN A 55 -0.09 16.28 -5.60
CA ASN A 55 1.25 16.85 -5.63
C ASN A 55 1.94 16.56 -4.30
N TRP A 56 3.08 15.88 -4.38
CA TRP A 56 3.95 15.63 -3.24
C TRP A 56 5.11 16.63 -3.25
N GLU A 57 5.31 17.34 -2.14
CA GLU A 57 6.51 18.16 -1.96
C GLU A 57 7.69 17.25 -1.63
N SER A 58 8.82 17.48 -2.30
CA SER A 58 10.05 16.72 -2.06
C SER A 58 10.54 16.93 -0.64
N ALA A 59 10.95 15.85 0.02
CA ALA A 59 11.56 15.90 1.34
C ALA A 59 12.80 16.81 1.34
N SER A 60 13.05 17.46 2.47
CA SER A 60 14.22 18.28 2.69
C SER A 60 15.51 17.52 2.37
N ASP A 61 16.47 18.23 1.82
CA ASP A 61 17.80 17.72 1.43
C ASP A 61 18.59 17.23 2.66
N ASN A 62 18.28 16.01 3.11
CA ASN A 62 18.92 15.39 4.27
C ASN A 62 20.06 14.48 3.78
N SER A 63 21.18 15.09 3.40
CA SER A 63 22.37 14.37 2.96
C SER A 63 23.15 13.78 4.13
N TRP A 64 23.75 12.61 3.91
CA TRP A 64 24.63 11.98 4.88
C TRP A 64 25.85 12.85 5.19
N LYS A 65 26.19 13.00 6.48
CA LYS A 65 27.46 13.61 6.89
C LYS A 65 28.60 12.62 6.75
N GLU A 66 29.80 13.12 6.43
CA GLU A 66 30.97 12.23 6.21
C GLU A 66 31.32 11.37 7.42
N ASP A 67 31.11 11.87 8.63
CA ASP A 67 31.36 11.15 9.88
C ASP A 67 30.33 10.04 10.15
N GLU A 68 29.11 10.16 9.64
CA GLU A 68 28.05 9.16 9.81
C GLU A 68 28.19 7.96 8.87
N THR A 69 28.91 8.10 7.76
CA THR A 69 29.18 7.04 6.78
C THR A 69 30.50 6.31 7.04
N SER A 70 31.28 6.80 8.01
CA SER A 70 32.54 6.19 8.41
C SER A 70 32.28 4.82 9.07
N GLY A 71 32.88 3.77 8.53
CA GLY A 71 32.73 2.40 9.06
C GLY A 71 31.55 1.60 8.47
N MET A 72 30.84 2.16 7.50
CA MET A 72 29.76 1.46 6.80
C MET A 72 30.16 1.11 5.38
N SER A 73 29.81 -0.09 4.94
CA SER A 73 30.10 -0.59 3.61
C SER A 73 28.81 -1.06 2.92
N VAL A 74 28.74 -0.80 1.62
CA VAL A 74 27.66 -1.30 0.78
C VAL A 74 28.15 -2.57 0.06
N TYR A 75 27.35 -3.62 0.14
CA TYR A 75 27.59 -4.88 -0.52
C TYR A 75 26.57 -5.07 -1.64
N ILE A 76 27.02 -5.46 -2.82
CA ILE A 76 26.12 -5.84 -3.92
C ILE A 76 26.07 -7.36 -4.03
N CYS A 77 24.86 -7.90 -4.01
CA CYS A 77 24.65 -9.30 -4.33
C CYS A 77 24.77 -9.53 -5.82
N GLN A 78 25.73 -10.35 -6.24
CA GLN A 78 25.95 -10.64 -7.66
C GLN A 78 24.81 -11.41 -8.32
N SER A 79 23.99 -12.09 -7.55
CA SER A 79 22.90 -12.93 -8.07
C SER A 79 21.58 -12.18 -8.24
N CYS A 80 21.26 -11.24 -7.34
CA CYS A 80 19.98 -10.51 -7.41
C CYS A 80 20.13 -9.00 -7.58
N GLY A 81 21.37 -8.48 -7.60
CA GLY A 81 21.65 -7.04 -7.72
C GLY A 81 21.31 -6.22 -6.47
N GLY A 82 20.91 -6.88 -5.39
CA GLY A 82 20.50 -6.22 -4.15
C GLY A 82 21.66 -5.51 -3.45
N GLU A 83 21.48 -4.23 -3.10
CA GLU A 83 22.43 -3.47 -2.30
C GLU A 83 22.10 -3.63 -0.81
N ILE A 84 23.10 -4.00 -0.04
CA ILE A 84 22.98 -4.31 1.38
C ILE A 84 23.98 -3.44 2.12
N VAL A 85 23.52 -2.76 3.12
CA VAL A 85 24.38 -1.95 3.99
C VAL A 85 24.77 -2.76 5.23
N ALA A 86 26.03 -2.80 5.52
CA ALA A 86 26.57 -3.44 6.72
C ALA A 86 27.77 -2.65 7.24
N ASP A 87 28.13 -2.87 8.51
CA ASP A 87 29.37 -2.34 9.02
C ASP A 87 30.60 -3.02 8.38
N GLU A 88 31.78 -2.40 8.46
CA GLU A 88 33.01 -2.96 7.90
C GLU A 88 33.41 -4.28 8.57
N SER A 89 32.92 -4.56 9.76
CA SER A 89 33.21 -5.77 10.52
C SER A 89 32.33 -6.96 10.10
N THR A 90 31.26 -6.71 9.35
CA THR A 90 30.38 -7.76 8.83
C THR A 90 31.10 -8.49 7.68
N GLY A 91 31.99 -9.40 8.04
CA GLY A 91 32.63 -10.29 7.07
C GLY A 91 31.60 -11.02 6.22
N ALA A 92 31.99 -11.51 5.06
CA ALA A 92 31.20 -12.15 4.03
C ALA A 92 29.89 -12.80 4.55
N SER A 93 28.79 -12.12 4.36
CA SER A 93 27.46 -12.56 4.75
C SER A 93 26.73 -13.10 3.52
N SER A 94 25.79 -14.02 3.70
CA SER A 94 24.88 -14.40 2.63
C SER A 94 23.84 -13.27 2.45
N CYS A 95 23.47 -13.01 1.20
CA CYS A 95 22.42 -12.06 0.87
C CYS A 95 21.11 -12.44 1.60
N PRO A 96 20.48 -11.51 2.35
CA PRO A 96 19.24 -11.82 3.05
C PRO A 96 18.06 -12.05 2.09
N PHE A 97 18.17 -11.61 0.83
CA PHE A 97 17.11 -11.70 -0.17
C PHE A 97 17.19 -13.04 -0.95
N CYS A 98 18.38 -13.45 -1.41
CA CYS A 98 18.53 -14.67 -2.22
C CYS A 98 19.44 -15.73 -1.61
N GLY A 99 20.06 -15.47 -0.46
CA GLY A 99 20.96 -16.41 0.21
C GLY A 99 22.38 -16.49 -0.35
N ASN A 100 22.67 -15.82 -1.47
CA ASN A 100 23.98 -15.90 -2.13
C ASN A 100 25.02 -14.97 -1.51
N PRO A 101 26.32 -15.23 -1.75
CA PRO A 101 27.41 -14.38 -1.25
C PRO A 101 27.31 -12.95 -1.77
N VAL A 102 27.62 -11.96 -0.93
CA VAL A 102 27.64 -10.55 -1.28
C VAL A 102 29.07 -10.03 -1.46
N VAL A 103 29.20 -9.05 -2.36
CA VAL A 103 30.49 -8.43 -2.72
C VAL A 103 30.44 -6.95 -2.35
N MET A 104 31.52 -6.45 -1.72
CA MET A 104 31.68 -5.05 -1.35
C MET A 104 31.78 -4.15 -2.57
N SER A 105 30.97 -3.10 -2.69
CA SER A 105 30.93 -2.27 -3.89
C SER A 105 31.07 -0.76 -3.67
N GLY A 106 31.15 -0.26 -2.46
CA GLY A 106 31.37 1.19 -2.27
C GLY A 106 30.77 1.80 -1.00
N LYS A 107 30.97 3.09 -0.84
CA LYS A 107 30.50 3.87 0.31
C LYS A 107 29.11 4.49 0.06
N PHE A 108 28.43 4.87 1.12
CA PHE A 108 27.10 5.49 1.17
C PHE A 108 26.96 6.88 0.50
N SER A 109 27.88 7.34 -0.29
CA SER A 109 27.79 8.68 -0.86
C SER A 109 26.61 8.80 -1.85
N GLY A 110 25.78 9.84 -1.67
CA GLY A 110 24.72 10.20 -2.62
C GLY A 110 23.32 9.67 -2.30
N THR A 111 23.09 9.13 -1.10
CA THR A 111 21.74 8.71 -0.67
C THR A 111 21.20 9.58 0.45
N LEU A 112 19.88 9.71 0.54
CA LEU A 112 19.23 10.38 1.66
C LEU A 112 19.43 9.57 2.94
N ARG A 113 19.67 10.28 4.03
CA ARG A 113 19.76 9.71 5.36
C ARG A 113 18.35 9.51 5.93
N PRO A 114 18.03 8.38 6.56
CA PRO A 114 16.75 8.24 7.26
C PRO A 114 16.64 9.26 8.41
N ASP A 115 15.43 9.80 8.61
CA ASP A 115 15.15 10.65 9.77
C ASP A 115 14.97 9.82 11.03
N PHE A 116 14.26 8.70 10.91
CA PHE A 116 13.86 7.83 12.01
C PHE A 116 14.23 6.37 11.77
N ILE A 117 14.29 5.62 12.86
CA ILE A 117 14.43 4.16 12.84
C ILE A 117 13.54 3.56 13.93
N ILE A 118 12.92 2.43 13.66
CA ILE A 118 12.24 1.61 14.68
C ILE A 118 13.22 0.51 15.10
N PRO A 119 13.83 0.59 16.30
CA PRO A 119 14.83 -0.38 16.72
C PRO A 119 14.23 -1.76 16.95
N PHE A 120 15.00 -2.81 16.66
CA PHE A 120 14.63 -4.17 17.05
C PHE A 120 14.54 -4.27 18.57
N LYS A 121 13.44 -4.88 19.06
CA LYS A 121 13.21 -5.14 20.48
C LYS A 121 13.56 -6.58 20.88
N LEU A 122 13.51 -7.49 19.93
CA LEU A 122 13.80 -8.91 20.15
C LEU A 122 15.18 -9.23 19.60
N ASP A 123 15.94 -9.94 20.39
CA ASP A 123 17.20 -10.53 19.92
C ASP A 123 16.94 -11.76 19.00
N LYS A 124 17.97 -12.23 18.34
CA LYS A 124 17.92 -13.39 17.45
C LYS A 124 17.39 -14.64 18.15
N LYS A 125 17.69 -14.82 19.44
CA LYS A 125 17.26 -15.98 20.22
C LYS A 125 15.75 -15.93 20.46
N ALA A 126 15.23 -14.80 20.91
CA ALA A 126 13.80 -14.63 21.13
C ALA A 126 12.99 -14.76 19.82
N ALA A 127 13.53 -14.24 18.70
CA ALA A 127 12.90 -14.41 17.38
C ALA A 127 12.81 -15.90 16.97
N LYS A 128 13.88 -16.67 17.18
CA LYS A 128 13.89 -18.12 16.93
C LYS A 128 12.91 -18.89 17.81
N GLU A 129 12.86 -18.57 19.09
CA GLU A 129 11.91 -19.17 20.04
C GLU A 129 10.48 -18.86 19.65
N GLY A 130 10.19 -17.60 19.25
CA GLY A 130 8.87 -17.17 18.77
C GLY A 130 8.45 -17.93 17.51
N LEU A 131 9.34 -18.06 16.51
CA LEU A 131 9.08 -18.82 15.29
C LEU A 131 8.84 -20.29 15.59
N THR A 132 9.69 -20.92 16.41
CA THR A 132 9.53 -22.33 16.81
C THR A 132 8.18 -22.57 17.49
N LYS A 133 7.79 -21.67 18.41
CA LYS A 133 6.50 -21.73 19.08
C LYS A 133 5.33 -21.58 18.08
N HIS A 134 5.46 -20.66 17.12
CA HIS A 134 4.42 -20.44 16.09
C HIS A 134 4.25 -21.66 15.17
N LEU A 135 5.35 -22.36 14.85
CA LEU A 135 5.36 -23.54 13.98
C LEU A 135 4.95 -24.83 14.70
N HIS A 136 5.03 -24.84 16.04
CA HIS A 136 4.70 -26.01 16.84
C HIS A 136 3.22 -26.39 16.72
N GLY A 137 2.94 -27.70 16.60
CA GLY A 137 1.56 -28.24 16.55
C GLY A 137 0.87 -28.11 15.17
N LYS A 138 1.48 -27.51 14.18
CA LYS A 138 0.91 -27.42 12.82
C LYS A 138 1.13 -28.74 12.05
N ILE A 139 0.04 -29.48 11.82
CA ILE A 139 0.07 -30.85 11.24
C ILE A 139 0.49 -30.80 9.76
N LEU A 140 0.02 -29.78 9.01
CA LEU A 140 0.27 -29.64 7.56
C LEU A 140 1.53 -28.84 7.22
N LEU A 141 2.39 -28.57 8.21
CA LEU A 141 3.61 -27.80 7.98
C LEU A 141 4.61 -28.60 7.11
N PRO A 142 5.06 -28.04 5.96
CA PRO A 142 6.08 -28.68 5.14
C PRO A 142 7.35 -28.97 5.94
N LYS A 143 8.01 -30.11 5.63
CA LYS A 143 9.22 -30.58 6.34
C LYS A 143 10.39 -29.59 6.30
N VAL A 144 10.43 -28.71 5.29
CA VAL A 144 11.44 -27.67 5.14
C VAL A 144 11.45 -26.72 6.34
N PHE A 145 10.27 -26.32 6.85
CA PHE A 145 10.14 -25.44 8.03
C PHE A 145 10.42 -26.13 9.37
N LYS A 146 10.58 -27.46 9.38
CA LYS A 146 10.91 -28.22 10.60
C LYS A 146 12.41 -28.47 10.78
N LYS A 147 13.24 -28.11 9.77
CA LYS A 147 14.69 -28.29 9.87
C LYS A 147 15.29 -27.12 10.66
N GLU A 148 15.99 -27.42 11.73
CA GLU A 148 16.68 -26.46 12.60
C GLU A 148 17.61 -25.53 11.83
N ASN A 149 18.27 -26.01 10.76
CA ASN A 149 19.21 -25.23 9.96
C ASN A 149 18.58 -23.92 9.35
N HIS A 150 17.31 -23.94 8.95
CA HIS A 150 16.65 -22.75 8.42
C HIS A 150 16.28 -21.73 9.51
N ILE A 151 15.98 -22.22 10.72
CA ILE A 151 15.69 -21.35 11.87
C ILE A 151 16.97 -20.66 12.35
N ASP A 152 18.12 -21.31 12.17
CA ASP A 152 19.42 -20.75 12.56
C ASP A 152 19.90 -19.61 11.64
N GLU A 153 19.34 -19.52 10.45
CA GLU A 153 19.67 -18.49 9.45
C GLU A 153 18.85 -17.20 9.59
N ILE A 154 17.98 -17.07 10.60
CA ILE A 154 17.21 -15.83 10.83
C ILE A 154 18.17 -14.65 11.00
N LYS A 155 17.95 -13.62 10.17
CA LYS A 155 18.68 -12.35 10.21
C LYS A 155 17.68 -11.22 10.41
N GLY A 156 18.06 -10.22 11.21
CA GLY A 156 17.32 -8.97 11.27
C GLY A 156 17.74 -8.09 10.09
N VAL A 157 16.75 -7.55 9.40
CA VAL A 157 16.96 -6.66 8.25
C VAL A 157 16.19 -5.37 8.50
N TYR A 158 16.85 -4.23 8.39
CA TYR A 158 16.22 -2.93 8.32
C TYR A 158 15.85 -2.63 6.87
N VAL A 159 14.61 -2.26 6.65
CA VAL A 159 14.04 -1.93 5.34
C VAL A 159 13.73 -0.45 5.30
N PRO A 160 14.10 0.28 4.23
CA PRO A 160 13.79 1.69 4.11
C PRO A 160 12.31 1.90 3.77
N PHE A 161 11.71 2.92 4.37
CA PHE A 161 10.35 3.35 4.10
C PHE A 161 10.29 4.85 3.85
N TRP A 162 9.46 5.23 2.91
CA TRP A 162 8.99 6.61 2.75
C TRP A 162 7.73 6.78 3.59
N LEU A 163 7.66 7.88 4.34
CA LEU A 163 6.47 8.27 5.10
C LEU A 163 5.82 9.45 4.40
N PHE A 164 4.56 9.32 4.04
CA PHE A 164 3.80 10.34 3.32
C PHE A 164 2.72 10.93 4.20
N ASP A 165 2.69 12.26 4.26
CA ASP A 165 1.63 13.01 4.94
C ASP A 165 0.78 13.73 3.90
N THR A 166 -0.54 13.67 4.00
CA THR A 166 -1.43 14.32 3.05
C THR A 166 -2.81 14.62 3.62
N ASP A 167 -3.41 15.69 3.12
CA ASP A 167 -4.83 16.01 3.30
C ASP A 167 -5.57 15.71 2.00
N ALA A 168 -6.48 14.75 2.05
CA ALA A 168 -7.30 14.37 0.91
C ALA A 168 -8.72 14.92 1.02
N SER A 169 -9.23 15.50 -0.07
CA SER A 169 -10.65 15.81 -0.24
C SER A 169 -11.28 14.75 -1.12
N ALA A 170 -12.30 14.08 -0.64
CA ALA A 170 -12.95 13.01 -1.37
C ALA A 170 -14.44 13.27 -1.56
N ASP A 171 -14.89 13.04 -2.80
CA ASP A 171 -16.29 13.03 -3.22
C ASP A 171 -16.61 11.68 -3.82
N ILE A 172 -17.29 10.81 -3.05
CA ILE A 172 -17.50 9.42 -3.43
C ILE A 172 -18.98 9.13 -3.62
N ARG A 173 -19.31 8.44 -4.71
CA ARG A 173 -20.65 7.92 -4.97
C ARG A 173 -20.67 6.42 -4.85
N TYR A 174 -21.56 5.93 -4.01
CA TYR A 174 -21.80 4.49 -3.83
C TYR A 174 -23.13 4.11 -4.43
N HIS A 175 -23.16 2.93 -5.06
CA HIS A 175 -24.40 2.24 -5.37
C HIS A 175 -24.77 1.35 -4.18
N ALA A 176 -25.88 1.64 -3.54
CA ALA A 176 -26.39 0.86 -2.42
C ALA A 176 -27.68 0.15 -2.81
N THR A 177 -27.87 -1.06 -2.32
CA THR A 177 -29.10 -1.83 -2.54
C THR A 177 -29.71 -2.24 -1.22
N LYS A 178 -31.04 -2.20 -1.17
CA LYS A 178 -31.80 -2.77 -0.06
C LYS A 178 -32.75 -3.82 -0.61
N THR A 179 -32.53 -5.06 -0.23
CA THR A 179 -33.35 -6.18 -0.69
C THR A 179 -34.31 -6.62 0.40
N ARG A 180 -35.56 -6.80 0.02
CA ARG A 180 -36.64 -7.27 0.87
C ARG A 180 -37.21 -8.55 0.25
N PHE A 181 -37.42 -9.55 1.09
CA PHE A 181 -37.99 -10.82 0.70
C PHE A 181 -39.32 -11.03 1.42
N TRP A 182 -40.33 -11.53 0.72
CA TRP A 182 -41.57 -12.02 1.32
C TRP A 182 -42.17 -13.05 0.43
N SER A 183 -43.05 -13.90 0.96
CA SER A 183 -43.75 -14.94 0.22
C SER A 183 -45.25 -14.86 0.48
N ASP A 184 -46.04 -15.26 -0.49
CA ASP A 184 -47.45 -15.63 -0.31
C ASP A 184 -47.65 -17.15 -0.59
N SER A 185 -48.89 -17.59 -0.72
CA SER A 185 -49.19 -19.02 -0.96
C SER A 185 -48.68 -19.58 -2.30
N ASP A 186 -48.45 -18.72 -3.29
CA ASP A 186 -48.17 -19.10 -4.67
C ASP A 186 -46.82 -18.62 -5.18
N TYR A 187 -46.23 -17.57 -4.56
CA TYR A 187 -45.02 -16.90 -5.05
C TYR A 187 -44.11 -16.46 -3.95
N ASP A 188 -42.80 -16.48 -4.29
CA ASP A 188 -41.73 -15.80 -3.53
C ASP A 188 -41.39 -14.49 -4.21
N TYR A 189 -41.42 -13.42 -3.44
CA TYR A 189 -41.12 -12.05 -3.94
C TYR A 189 -39.79 -11.58 -3.45
N THR A 190 -39.06 -10.95 -4.36
CA THR A 190 -37.81 -10.24 -4.05
C THR A 190 -37.92 -8.82 -4.59
N GLU A 191 -37.92 -7.86 -3.70
CA GLU A 191 -37.86 -6.43 -4.05
C GLU A 191 -36.46 -5.92 -3.76
N THR A 192 -35.80 -5.35 -4.75
CA THR A 192 -34.51 -4.72 -4.59
C THR A 192 -34.63 -3.23 -4.92
N SER A 193 -34.50 -2.40 -3.88
CA SER A 193 -34.41 -0.95 -4.03
C SER A 193 -32.98 -0.54 -4.24
N HIS A 194 -32.74 0.31 -5.24
CA HIS A 194 -31.42 0.84 -5.59
C HIS A 194 -31.30 2.29 -5.15
N TYR A 195 -30.16 2.62 -4.56
CA TYR A 195 -29.86 3.96 -4.06
C TYR A 195 -28.52 4.43 -4.58
N SER A 196 -28.44 5.69 -4.96
CA SER A 196 -27.17 6.40 -5.14
C SER A 196 -26.88 7.17 -3.85
N VAL A 197 -25.79 6.82 -3.18
CA VAL A 197 -25.37 7.48 -1.94
C VAL A 197 -24.12 8.30 -2.23
N PHE A 198 -24.20 9.58 -1.94
CA PHE A 198 -23.09 10.52 -2.06
C PHE A 198 -22.48 10.78 -0.70
N ARG A 199 -21.17 10.72 -0.62
CA ARG A 199 -20.40 11.07 0.56
C ARG A 199 -19.23 11.95 0.17
N ALA A 200 -19.06 13.05 0.88
CA ALA A 200 -17.98 14.00 0.65
C ALA A 200 -17.37 14.45 1.96
N GLY A 201 -16.07 14.72 1.96
CA GLY A 201 -15.37 15.22 3.14
C GLY A 201 -13.87 15.32 2.94
N ASN A 202 -13.22 15.85 3.96
CA ASN A 202 -11.77 15.94 4.04
C ASN A 202 -11.26 14.93 5.07
N ILE A 203 -10.14 14.29 4.75
CA ILE A 203 -9.49 13.33 5.63
C ILE A 203 -7.99 13.56 5.59
N GLY A 204 -7.37 13.71 6.76
CA GLY A 204 -5.92 13.81 6.91
C GLY A 204 -5.31 12.42 7.08
N PHE A 205 -4.16 12.21 6.47
CA PHE A 205 -3.35 11.02 6.62
C PHE A 205 -1.95 11.42 7.06
N ASP A 206 -1.51 10.85 8.16
CA ASP A 206 -0.18 11.07 8.70
C ASP A 206 0.65 9.79 8.59
N GLN A 207 1.88 9.92 8.11
CA GLN A 207 2.90 8.88 8.11
C GLN A 207 2.47 7.58 7.40
N ILE A 208 1.90 7.70 6.20
CA ILE A 208 1.57 6.55 5.37
C ILE A 208 2.89 5.87 4.96
N PRO A 209 3.20 4.66 5.43
CA PRO A 209 4.44 4.00 5.12
C PRO A 209 4.38 3.37 3.73
N VAL A 210 5.37 3.62 2.89
CA VAL A 210 5.58 2.94 1.61
C VAL A 210 7.02 2.46 1.58
N ASP A 211 7.24 1.16 1.35
CA ASP A 211 8.61 0.67 1.32
C ASP A 211 9.37 1.21 0.11
N GLY A 212 10.65 1.49 0.31
CA GLY A 212 11.56 2.03 -0.69
C GLY A 212 12.47 0.95 -1.30
N SER A 213 12.12 -0.34 -1.17
CA SER A 213 12.93 -1.43 -1.68
C SER A 213 12.17 -2.29 -2.69
N SER A 214 12.72 -2.44 -3.88
CA SER A 214 12.18 -3.35 -4.90
C SER A 214 12.44 -4.83 -4.62
N LYS A 215 13.25 -5.16 -3.60
CA LYS A 215 13.72 -6.52 -3.29
C LYS A 215 12.81 -7.29 -2.36
N ILE A 216 11.98 -6.58 -1.63
CA ILE A 216 11.00 -7.17 -0.72
C ILE A 216 9.62 -6.99 -1.35
N ASP A 217 8.81 -8.05 -1.27
CA ASP A 217 7.46 -8.00 -1.77
C ASP A 217 6.65 -7.00 -0.94
N ASN A 218 6.05 -6.05 -1.62
CA ASN A 218 5.23 -5.01 -1.02
C ASN A 218 4.06 -5.57 -0.21
N ASP A 219 3.44 -6.67 -0.67
CA ASP A 219 2.35 -7.32 0.07
C ASP A 219 2.85 -7.89 1.40
N LEU A 220 4.12 -8.28 1.46
CA LEU A 220 4.74 -8.74 2.70
C LEU A 220 4.94 -7.58 3.67
N THR A 221 5.50 -6.46 3.21
CA THR A 221 5.74 -5.28 4.06
C THR A 221 4.43 -4.69 4.57
N GLU A 222 3.41 -4.59 3.72
CA GLU A 222 2.07 -4.14 4.12
C GLU A 222 1.37 -5.11 5.09
N SER A 223 1.63 -6.40 5.00
CA SER A 223 1.05 -7.39 5.93
C SER A 223 1.57 -7.27 7.35
N LEU A 224 2.70 -6.58 7.55
CA LEU A 224 3.29 -6.31 8.86
C LEU A 224 2.70 -5.07 9.55
N GLU A 225 1.88 -4.30 8.86
CA GLU A 225 1.25 -3.11 9.44
C GLU A 225 0.16 -3.47 10.45
N PRO A 226 -0.13 -2.56 11.42
CA PRO A 226 0.45 -1.21 11.57
C PRO A 226 1.83 -1.21 12.22
N TYR A 227 2.74 -0.40 11.67
CA TYR A 227 4.01 -0.12 12.33
C TYR A 227 3.79 0.79 13.54
N VAL A 228 4.50 0.51 14.64
CA VAL A 228 4.38 1.31 15.86
C VAL A 228 5.29 2.54 15.75
N ILE A 229 4.85 3.54 15.00
CA ILE A 229 5.64 4.75 14.71
C ILE A 229 6.01 5.51 16.01
N SER A 230 5.19 5.43 17.06
CA SER A 230 5.50 6.01 18.36
C SER A 230 6.75 5.40 19.04
N GLU A 231 7.27 4.31 18.51
CA GLU A 231 8.51 3.67 18.96
C GLU A 231 9.72 4.04 18.10
N ALA A 232 9.49 4.81 17.04
CA ALA A 232 10.56 5.34 16.22
C ALA A 232 11.40 6.33 17.04
N VAL A 233 12.70 6.28 16.82
CA VAL A 233 13.70 7.19 17.41
C VAL A 233 14.48 7.84 16.27
N ASP A 234 15.15 8.96 16.57
CA ASP A 234 16.03 9.60 15.60
C ASP A 234 17.06 8.59 15.10
N PHE A 235 17.26 8.57 13.79
CA PHE A 235 18.21 7.65 13.19
C PHE A 235 19.62 7.87 13.72
N ALA A 236 20.25 6.78 14.12
CA ALA A 236 21.67 6.74 14.43
C ALA A 236 22.27 5.42 13.94
N THR A 237 23.45 5.49 13.33
CA THR A 237 24.14 4.34 12.75
C THR A 237 24.39 3.17 13.72
N PRO A 238 24.62 3.39 15.04
CA PRO A 238 24.78 2.28 15.98
C PRO A 238 23.60 1.30 16.03
N TYR A 239 22.38 1.72 15.66
CA TYR A 239 21.22 0.82 15.60
C TYR A 239 21.35 -0.26 14.54
N LEU A 240 22.17 -0.03 13.51
CA LEU A 240 22.42 -0.98 12.44
C LEU A 240 23.43 -2.07 12.82
N ALA A 241 24.17 -1.88 13.91
CA ALA A 241 25.24 -2.79 14.32
C ALA A 241 24.71 -4.22 14.60
N GLY A 242 25.23 -5.22 13.90
CA GLY A 242 24.80 -6.61 14.02
C GLY A 242 23.54 -6.99 13.21
N TYR A 243 22.98 -6.05 12.48
CA TYR A 243 21.84 -6.24 11.57
C TYR A 243 22.26 -5.95 10.12
N VAL A 244 21.47 -6.44 9.19
CA VAL A 244 21.59 -6.05 7.80
C VAL A 244 20.64 -4.89 7.55
N ALA A 245 21.09 -3.86 6.85
CA ALA A 245 20.24 -2.76 6.41
C ALA A 245 20.18 -2.74 4.89
N ASP A 246 18.98 -2.65 4.35
CA ASP A 246 18.77 -2.40 2.94
C ASP A 246 18.78 -0.89 2.66
N LYS A 247 19.30 -0.51 1.50
CA LYS A 247 19.26 0.84 0.99
C LYS A 247 18.06 0.98 0.08
N TYR A 248 17.42 2.15 0.06
CA TYR A 248 16.34 2.38 -0.89
C TYR A 248 16.87 2.33 -2.34
N ASP A 249 16.11 1.70 -3.20
CA ASP A 249 16.32 1.64 -4.66
C ASP A 249 15.07 2.11 -5.43
N VAL A 250 14.01 2.46 -4.69
CA VAL A 250 12.80 3.10 -5.20
C VAL A 250 12.72 4.49 -4.58
N SER A 251 12.67 5.53 -5.41
CA SER A 251 12.63 6.92 -4.94
C SER A 251 11.28 7.29 -4.29
N ALA A 252 11.23 8.43 -3.59
CA ALA A 252 9.98 8.94 -3.02
C ALA A 252 8.95 9.25 -4.12
N GLU A 253 9.42 9.82 -5.25
CA GLU A 253 8.57 10.15 -6.40
C GLU A 253 7.95 8.89 -7.03
N GLU A 254 8.72 7.82 -7.18
CA GLU A 254 8.22 6.53 -7.69
C GLU A 254 7.26 5.88 -6.70
N SER A 255 7.51 6.03 -5.40
CA SER A 255 6.64 5.52 -4.33
C SER A 255 5.34 6.29 -4.17
N ALA A 256 5.27 7.55 -4.66
CA ALA A 256 4.10 8.41 -4.54
C ALA A 256 2.83 7.81 -5.17
N GLU A 257 2.95 7.13 -6.31
CA GLU A 257 1.80 6.46 -6.94
C GLU A 257 1.17 5.42 -6.01
N ARG A 258 1.99 4.69 -5.29
CA ARG A 258 1.52 3.70 -4.32
C ARG A 258 0.91 4.35 -3.08
N ALA A 259 1.50 5.45 -2.59
CA ALA A 259 0.91 6.25 -1.53
C ALA A 259 -0.49 6.74 -1.93
N ASN A 260 -0.66 7.23 -3.16
CA ASN A 260 -1.94 7.67 -3.72
C ASN A 260 -2.99 6.55 -3.73
N GLN A 261 -2.60 5.34 -4.15
CA GLN A 261 -3.51 4.19 -4.16
C GLN A 261 -3.96 3.81 -2.73
N ARG A 262 -3.05 3.90 -1.76
CA ARG A 262 -3.35 3.64 -0.35
C ARG A 262 -4.27 4.69 0.25
N VAL A 263 -4.01 5.97 -0.02
CA VAL A 263 -4.88 7.09 0.38
C VAL A 263 -6.28 6.92 -0.18
N ARG A 264 -6.39 6.64 -1.48
CA ARG A 264 -7.68 6.41 -2.15
C ARG A 264 -8.46 5.28 -1.50
N LYS A 265 -7.83 4.13 -1.31
CA LYS A 265 -8.46 2.97 -0.68
C LYS A 265 -8.91 3.27 0.76
N ALA A 266 -8.05 3.92 1.55
CA ALA A 266 -8.37 4.27 2.92
C ALA A 266 -9.50 5.30 3.00
N ALA A 267 -9.56 6.28 2.09
CA ALA A 267 -10.66 7.22 1.98
C ALA A 267 -11.97 6.52 1.59
N GLU A 268 -11.95 5.62 0.61
CA GLU A 268 -13.12 4.82 0.23
C GLU A 268 -13.66 4.01 1.41
N ASP A 269 -12.79 3.37 2.19
CA ASP A 269 -13.17 2.59 3.36
C ASP A 269 -13.71 3.47 4.50
N ALA A 270 -13.14 4.64 4.70
CA ALA A 270 -13.58 5.58 5.74
C ALA A 270 -14.96 6.20 5.47
N PHE A 271 -15.31 6.41 4.20
CA PHE A 271 -16.61 6.95 3.79
C PHE A 271 -17.69 5.90 3.55
N ARG A 272 -17.36 4.61 3.58
CA ARG A 272 -18.28 3.49 3.38
C ARG A 272 -19.18 3.22 4.58
#